data_951f64b913d8de5245ab8c93af0d2aaf
#
_entry.id   951f64b913d8de5245ab8c93af0d2aaf
#
_cell.length_a   1.000
_cell.length_b   1.000
_cell.length_c   1.000
_cell.angle_alpha   90.00
_cell.angle_beta   90.00
_cell.angle_gamma   90.00
#
_symmetry.space_group_name_H-M   'P 1'
#
loop_
_entity.id
_entity.type
_entity.pdbx_description
1 polymer ?
#
loop_
_entity_poly.entity_id
_entity_poly.type
_entity_poly.pdbx_seq_one_letter_code
_entity_poly.pdbx_strand_id
1 'polypeptide(L)'
;MVRNGKPKKNPLRVRRLIDVPLREVSGICSRRSANGRTSLIAVGDAEAKIAWSSLSRGDGSELDWHKKSIAKLEGSELPKHDPQIEAVCADGIGRILLLQEHPQRAELIDLKSLEAVACIDLVVEGRDKLARAWRDPKGSRGEGAVLLPGGHLLVAKEKKPAVLIEFGPPQSRSRGLVRGGALADGKRWPIRKGRHRFVALAIWRPDKILAKICADFSDLAIGPDGCLYLLSDQSATLAQLDDLPAGGGIAALRDAWPLGDLDGKPEGLAFTAQGHAIVGLDTRKARRNLVLLGPAVARPRGVKDVGY
;
A
#
# COMPACT_ATOMS: atom_id res chain seq x y z
N MET A 1 -5.26 -22.55 -17.17
CA MET A 1 -3.90 -22.45 -17.77
C MET A 1 -3.13 -21.42 -16.99
N VAL A 2 -2.20 -21.85 -16.17
CA VAL A 2 -1.28 -20.96 -15.45
C VAL A 2 -0.30 -20.40 -16.47
N ARG A 3 -0.40 -19.11 -16.79
CA ARG A 3 0.63 -18.43 -17.59
C ARG A 3 1.87 -18.32 -16.68
N ASN A 4 2.94 -19.02 -17.03
CA ASN A 4 4.23 -18.83 -16.38
C ASN A 4 4.69 -17.40 -16.62
N GLY A 5 4.43 -16.50 -15.67
CA GLY A 5 4.91 -15.13 -15.69
C GLY A 5 6.44 -15.14 -15.72
N LYS A 6 7.02 -14.61 -16.77
CA LYS A 6 8.47 -14.40 -16.85
C LYS A 6 8.73 -12.92 -16.52
N PRO A 7 9.67 -12.61 -15.63
CA PRO A 7 10.04 -11.23 -15.37
C PRO A 7 10.44 -10.54 -16.67
N LYS A 8 9.98 -9.31 -16.86
CA LYS A 8 10.33 -8.50 -18.04
C LYS A 8 11.81 -8.14 -17.98
N LYS A 9 12.50 -8.21 -19.11
CA LYS A 9 13.94 -7.97 -19.18
C LYS A 9 14.32 -6.51 -19.01
N ASN A 10 13.43 -5.59 -19.35
CA ASN A 10 13.72 -4.15 -19.31
C ASN A 10 13.09 -3.52 -18.07
N PRO A 11 13.87 -2.70 -17.33
CA PRO A 11 13.35 -1.97 -16.17
C PRO A 11 12.30 -0.93 -16.61
N LEU A 12 11.42 -0.58 -15.66
CA LEU A 12 10.53 0.57 -15.85
C LEU A 12 11.36 1.85 -15.93
N ARG A 13 11.10 2.64 -16.97
CA ARG A 13 11.83 3.91 -17.17
C ARG A 13 11.35 4.95 -16.16
N VAL A 14 12.29 5.60 -15.49
CA VAL A 14 12.02 6.82 -14.72
C VAL A 14 11.55 7.91 -15.68
N ARG A 15 10.36 8.42 -15.44
CA ARG A 15 9.81 9.54 -16.21
C ARG A 15 10.01 10.86 -15.51
N ARG A 16 9.91 10.84 -14.18
CA ARG A 16 10.01 12.04 -13.37
C ARG A 16 10.41 11.74 -11.94
N LEU A 17 11.17 12.65 -11.36
CA LEU A 17 11.43 12.72 -9.93
C LEU A 17 10.60 13.88 -9.36
N ILE A 18 9.97 13.66 -8.20
CA ILE A 18 9.04 14.58 -7.57
C ILE A 18 9.48 14.77 -6.12
N ASP A 19 9.37 15.98 -5.62
CA ASP A 19 9.64 16.31 -4.25
C ASP A 19 8.36 16.16 -3.41
N VAL A 20 8.39 15.31 -2.39
CA VAL A 20 7.36 15.22 -1.36
C VAL A 20 7.92 15.86 -0.08
N PRO A 21 7.20 16.75 0.62
CA PRO A 21 7.72 17.46 1.79
C PRO A 21 7.74 16.59 3.06
N LEU A 22 8.08 15.32 2.92
CA LEU A 22 8.30 14.32 3.98
C LEU A 22 9.67 13.71 3.78
N ARG A 23 10.31 13.27 4.86
CA ARG A 23 11.49 12.41 4.83
C ARG A 23 11.05 10.97 4.95
N GLU A 24 11.88 10.04 4.45
CA GLU A 24 11.68 8.61 4.68
C GLU A 24 10.24 8.21 4.32
N VAL A 25 9.89 8.38 3.01
CA VAL A 25 8.55 8.06 2.52
C VAL A 25 8.37 6.55 2.52
N SER A 26 7.64 6.03 3.49
CA SER A 26 7.36 4.61 3.70
C SER A 26 6.07 4.13 3.02
N GLY A 27 5.07 5.00 2.87
CA GLY A 27 3.82 4.62 2.24
C GLY A 27 3.24 5.71 1.35
N ILE A 28 2.61 5.30 0.25
CA ILE A 28 1.88 6.20 -0.65
C ILE A 28 0.63 5.54 -1.20
N CYS A 29 -0.46 6.27 -1.29
CA CYS A 29 -1.64 5.80 -2.00
C CYS A 29 -2.21 6.85 -2.95
N SER A 30 -2.90 6.40 -3.97
CA SER A 30 -3.73 7.23 -4.83
C SER A 30 -5.19 7.10 -4.42
N ARG A 31 -5.89 8.24 -4.38
CA ARG A 31 -7.31 8.30 -4.09
C ARG A 31 -8.03 9.02 -5.21
N ARG A 32 -9.07 8.40 -5.76
CA ARG A 32 -9.95 9.04 -6.71
C ARG A 32 -11.18 9.59 -6.00
N SER A 33 -11.40 10.90 -6.12
CA SER A 33 -12.59 11.56 -5.57
C SER A 33 -13.81 11.35 -6.47
N ALA A 34 -15.00 11.61 -5.94
CA ALA A 34 -16.27 11.49 -6.67
C ALA A 34 -16.32 12.35 -7.96
N ASN A 35 -15.60 13.47 -8.00
CA ASN A 35 -15.48 14.33 -9.19
C ASN A 35 -14.40 13.88 -10.18
N GLY A 36 -13.83 12.68 -9.99
CA GLY A 36 -12.84 12.08 -10.87
C GLY A 36 -11.41 12.62 -10.73
N ARG A 37 -11.14 13.53 -9.78
CA ARG A 37 -9.77 13.99 -9.47
C ARG A 37 -9.04 12.90 -8.70
N THR A 38 -7.79 12.68 -9.05
CA THR A 38 -6.90 11.77 -8.30
C THR A 38 -6.02 12.59 -7.38
N SER A 39 -5.98 12.25 -6.11
CA SER A 39 -5.03 12.79 -5.13
C SER A 39 -4.02 11.72 -4.76
N LEU A 40 -2.77 12.13 -4.54
CA LEU A 40 -1.75 11.32 -3.89
C LEU A 40 -1.72 11.67 -2.41
N ILE A 41 -1.53 10.67 -1.58
CA ILE A 41 -1.35 10.81 -0.14
C ILE A 41 -0.10 10.03 0.22
N ALA A 42 0.82 10.66 0.93
CA ALA A 42 2.08 10.07 1.36
C ALA A 42 2.25 10.17 2.87
N VAL A 43 2.94 9.20 3.43
CA VAL A 43 3.38 9.14 4.83
C VAL A 43 4.87 8.81 4.89
N GLY A 44 5.50 9.11 6.03
CA GLY A 44 6.87 8.69 6.33
C GLY A 44 6.91 8.03 7.70
N ASP A 45 7.84 7.12 7.89
CA ASP A 45 8.01 6.35 9.11
C ASP A 45 8.48 7.20 10.30
N ALA A 46 9.41 8.13 10.05
CA ALA A 46 10.02 8.98 11.08
C ALA A 46 9.13 10.13 11.56
N GLU A 47 8.11 10.53 10.79
CA GLU A 47 7.31 11.72 11.07
C GLU A 47 5.82 11.39 11.16
N ALA A 48 5.18 11.71 12.30
CA ALA A 48 3.73 11.67 12.42
C ALA A 48 3.06 12.78 11.58
N LYS A 49 3.26 12.72 10.27
CA LYS A 49 2.75 13.66 9.29
C LYS A 49 2.22 12.95 8.06
N ILE A 50 1.22 13.56 7.45
CA ILE A 50 0.74 13.20 6.11
C ILE A 50 1.02 14.35 5.15
N ALA A 51 1.30 14.02 3.90
CA ALA A 51 1.32 14.98 2.79
C ALA A 51 0.33 14.53 1.73
N TRP A 52 -0.37 15.47 1.09
CA TRP A 52 -1.27 15.15 -0.02
C TRP A 52 -1.21 16.23 -1.09
N SER A 53 -1.42 15.80 -2.32
CA SER A 53 -1.48 16.67 -3.50
C SER A 53 -2.50 16.13 -4.49
N SER A 54 -3.06 17.01 -5.32
CA SER A 54 -3.93 16.61 -6.42
C SER A 54 -3.09 16.34 -7.66
N LEU A 55 -3.27 15.18 -8.28
CA LEU A 55 -2.75 14.93 -9.63
C LEU A 55 -3.64 15.70 -10.62
N SER A 56 -3.17 16.82 -11.11
CA SER A 56 -3.85 17.53 -12.20
C SER A 56 -3.83 16.68 -13.49
N ARG A 57 -4.89 16.87 -14.31
CA ARG A 57 -4.93 16.28 -15.67
C ARG A 57 -3.99 17.06 -16.62
N GLY A 58 -2.72 16.98 -16.42
CA GLY A 58 -1.79 17.71 -17.30
C GLY A 58 -0.36 17.46 -16.90
N ASP A 59 0.49 17.44 -17.82
CA ASP A 59 1.94 17.49 -17.96
C ASP A 59 2.84 17.42 -16.72
N GLY A 60 2.32 17.20 -15.55
CA GLY A 60 3.13 17.05 -14.35
C GLY A 60 3.79 18.34 -13.89
N SER A 61 3.13 19.48 -14.06
CA SER A 61 3.45 20.69 -13.30
C SER A 61 3.62 20.36 -11.82
N GLU A 62 4.40 21.12 -11.10
CA GLU A 62 4.72 20.92 -9.69
C GLU A 62 3.47 20.50 -8.89
N LEU A 63 3.57 19.38 -8.20
CA LEU A 63 2.51 18.96 -7.29
C LEU A 63 2.50 19.93 -6.11
N ASP A 64 1.37 20.62 -5.92
CA ASP A 64 1.17 21.48 -4.75
C ASP A 64 0.85 20.60 -3.55
N TRP A 65 1.85 20.39 -2.69
CA TRP A 65 1.75 19.52 -1.54
C TRP A 65 1.25 20.27 -0.31
N HIS A 66 0.15 19.80 0.23
CA HIS A 66 -0.28 20.14 1.58
C HIS A 66 0.31 19.13 2.56
N LYS A 67 0.73 19.62 3.74
CA LYS A 67 1.28 18.77 4.80
C LYS A 67 0.63 19.07 6.13
N LYS A 68 0.31 18.03 6.91
CA LYS A 68 -0.28 18.17 8.25
C LYS A 68 0.29 17.16 9.23
N SER A 69 0.42 17.59 10.48
CA SER A 69 0.74 16.68 11.59
C SER A 69 -0.49 15.90 12.00
N ILE A 70 -0.30 14.61 12.23
CA ILE A 70 -1.30 13.66 12.74
C ILE A 70 -1.00 13.19 14.17
N ALA A 71 0.10 13.66 14.76
CA ALA A 71 0.54 13.27 16.11
C ALA A 71 -0.36 13.72 17.26
N LYS A 72 -1.35 14.57 16.99
CA LYS A 72 -2.23 15.16 18.02
C LYS A 72 -3.70 15.14 17.58
N LEU A 73 -4.05 14.21 16.71
CA LEU A 73 -5.45 14.07 16.32
C LEU A 73 -6.26 13.54 17.48
N GLU A 74 -7.47 14.04 17.65
CA GLU A 74 -8.37 13.54 18.66
C GLU A 74 -8.64 12.04 18.44
N GLY A 75 -8.49 11.25 19.50
CA GLY A 75 -8.67 9.81 19.46
C GLY A 75 -7.52 9.01 18.82
N SER A 76 -6.44 9.66 18.35
CA SER A 76 -5.27 8.95 17.82
C SER A 76 -4.38 8.43 18.96
N GLU A 77 -3.89 7.22 18.77
CA GLU A 77 -2.89 6.58 19.64
C GLU A 77 -1.48 6.59 19.01
N LEU A 78 -1.31 7.30 17.88
CA LEU A 78 -0.01 7.45 17.23
C LEU A 78 0.99 8.21 18.13
N PRO A 79 2.20 7.71 18.33
CA PRO A 79 3.24 8.44 19.06
C PRO A 79 3.65 9.69 18.28
N LYS A 80 4.07 10.73 19.03
CA LYS A 80 4.50 12.00 18.43
C LYS A 80 5.83 11.89 17.68
N HIS A 81 6.68 11.00 18.15
CA HIS A 81 8.00 10.75 17.61
C HIS A 81 8.09 9.30 17.20
N ASP A 82 8.71 9.03 16.06
CA ASP A 82 8.92 7.71 15.52
C ASP A 82 7.62 6.86 15.50
N PRO A 83 6.60 7.30 14.75
CA PRO A 83 5.31 6.61 14.73
C PRO A 83 5.37 5.26 13.99
N GLN A 84 6.46 4.98 13.27
CA GLN A 84 6.66 3.75 12.50
C GLN A 84 5.45 3.43 11.61
N ILE A 85 5.04 4.44 10.85
CA ILE A 85 3.96 4.30 9.87
C ILE A 85 4.56 3.76 8.58
N GLU A 86 4.18 2.54 8.20
CA GLU A 86 4.76 1.84 7.05
C GLU A 86 3.86 1.89 5.81
N ALA A 87 2.56 2.04 5.99
CA ALA A 87 1.65 2.13 4.85
C ALA A 87 0.52 3.12 5.05
N VAL A 88 -0.01 3.60 3.92
CA VAL A 88 -1.26 4.37 3.88
C VAL A 88 -2.15 3.82 2.78
N CYS A 89 -3.44 3.67 3.07
CA CYS A 89 -4.45 3.45 2.06
C CYS A 89 -5.69 4.32 2.34
N ALA A 90 -6.50 4.59 1.32
CA ALA A 90 -7.61 5.52 1.44
C ALA A 90 -8.92 4.88 1.00
N ASP A 91 -10.02 5.21 1.69
CA ASP A 91 -11.35 4.89 1.22
C ASP A 91 -11.91 5.98 0.28
N GLY A 92 -13.01 5.66 -0.38
CA GLY A 92 -13.60 6.55 -1.39
C GLY A 92 -14.25 7.82 -0.85
N ILE A 93 -14.35 8.00 0.47
CA ILE A 93 -15.08 9.13 1.08
C ILE A 93 -14.20 10.12 1.85
N GLY A 94 -12.89 9.88 1.94
CA GLY A 94 -11.97 10.82 2.57
C GLY A 94 -11.37 10.37 3.87
N ARG A 95 -11.43 9.09 4.17
CA ARG A 95 -10.69 8.54 5.29
C ARG A 95 -9.46 7.82 4.79
N ILE A 96 -8.40 7.86 5.57
CA ILE A 96 -7.17 7.12 5.35
C ILE A 96 -6.95 6.12 6.48
N LEU A 97 -6.42 4.97 6.14
CA LEU A 97 -5.90 4.02 7.09
C LEU A 97 -4.38 4.13 7.10
N LEU A 98 -3.80 4.28 8.27
CA LEU A 98 -2.37 4.25 8.52
C LEU A 98 -2.03 2.92 9.16
N LEU A 99 -1.02 2.22 8.62
CA LEU A 99 -0.52 0.98 9.19
C LEU A 99 0.74 1.28 10.00
N GLN A 100 0.76 0.86 11.26
CA GLN A 100 1.93 0.92 12.13
C GLN A 100 2.60 -0.45 12.24
N GLU A 101 3.92 -0.45 12.22
CA GLU A 101 4.69 -1.64 12.50
C GLU A 101 4.70 -1.98 14.00
N HIS A 102 4.92 -0.96 14.84
CA HIS A 102 4.99 -1.12 16.30
C HIS A 102 4.15 -0.07 17.05
N PRO A 103 3.09 -0.50 17.77
CA PRO A 103 2.50 -1.86 17.80
C PRO A 103 1.83 -2.22 16.47
N GLN A 104 1.56 -3.51 16.21
CA GLN A 104 0.86 -3.96 14.99
C GLN A 104 -0.58 -3.47 15.00
N ARG A 105 -0.77 -2.33 14.42
CA ARG A 105 -2.02 -1.59 14.52
C ARG A 105 -2.30 -0.83 13.24
N ALA A 106 -3.55 -0.57 12.98
CA ALA A 106 -3.96 0.36 11.95
C ALA A 106 -4.86 1.44 12.55
N GLU A 107 -4.67 2.70 12.16
CA GLU A 107 -5.56 3.80 12.54
C GLU A 107 -6.31 4.34 11.34
N LEU A 108 -7.64 4.43 11.45
CA LEU A 108 -8.49 5.05 10.44
C LEU A 108 -8.74 6.51 10.81
N ILE A 109 -8.29 7.42 9.97
CA ILE A 109 -8.39 8.86 10.18
C ILE A 109 -9.35 9.48 9.16
N ASP A 110 -10.26 10.32 9.61
CA ASP A 110 -11.08 11.15 8.74
C ASP A 110 -10.31 12.44 8.38
N LEU A 111 -10.03 12.64 7.10
CA LEU A 111 -9.25 13.80 6.64
C LEU A 111 -10.05 15.13 6.69
N LYS A 112 -11.37 15.07 6.81
CA LYS A 112 -12.21 16.25 6.89
C LYS A 112 -12.28 16.80 8.32
N SER A 113 -12.60 15.94 9.30
CA SER A 113 -12.65 16.32 10.72
C SER A 113 -11.28 16.32 11.36
N LEU A 114 -10.31 15.59 10.80
CA LEU A 114 -8.98 15.34 11.37
C LEU A 114 -9.04 14.65 12.73
N GLU A 115 -9.88 13.64 12.82
CA GLU A 115 -10.05 12.79 13.97
C GLU A 115 -9.66 11.35 13.63
N ALA A 116 -9.12 10.62 14.60
CA ALA A 116 -9.01 9.18 14.51
C ALA A 116 -10.40 8.56 14.71
N VAL A 117 -10.89 7.92 13.66
CA VAL A 117 -12.21 7.26 13.66
C VAL A 117 -12.12 5.90 14.34
N ALA A 118 -11.07 5.15 14.06
CA ALA A 118 -10.91 3.81 14.63
C ALA A 118 -9.44 3.47 14.82
N CYS A 119 -9.18 2.71 15.87
CA CYS A 119 -7.91 2.05 16.14
C CYS A 119 -8.13 0.54 16.06
N ILE A 120 -7.30 -0.18 15.29
CA ILE A 120 -7.49 -1.58 14.96
C ILE A 120 -6.23 -2.37 15.32
N ASP A 121 -6.31 -3.20 16.35
CA ASP A 121 -5.23 -4.11 16.69
C ASP A 121 -5.22 -5.30 15.71
N LEU A 122 -4.07 -5.56 15.06
CA LEU A 122 -3.90 -6.65 14.09
C LEU A 122 -3.26 -7.86 14.76
N VAL A 123 -3.98 -8.99 14.83
CA VAL A 123 -3.57 -10.16 15.61
C VAL A 123 -3.44 -11.39 14.72
N VAL A 124 -2.27 -12.03 14.76
CA VAL A 124 -2.08 -13.38 14.22
C VAL A 124 -2.11 -14.35 15.39
N GLU A 125 -3.20 -15.13 15.45
CA GLU A 125 -3.41 -16.12 16.53
C GLU A 125 -2.58 -17.38 16.31
N GLY A 126 -2.46 -18.19 17.36
CA GLY A 126 -1.74 -19.46 17.31
C GLY A 126 -0.31 -19.41 17.84
N ARG A 127 0.43 -20.53 17.62
CA ARG A 127 1.81 -20.74 18.11
C ARG A 127 2.77 -21.15 17.02
N ASP A 128 2.36 -21.07 15.76
CA ASP A 128 3.20 -21.39 14.62
C ASP A 128 4.31 -20.35 14.40
N LYS A 129 5.15 -20.59 13.39
CA LYS A 129 6.27 -19.71 13.06
C LYS A 129 5.82 -18.30 12.70
N LEU A 130 4.69 -18.17 11.97
CA LEU A 130 4.17 -16.85 11.56
C LEU A 130 3.63 -16.08 12.75
N ALA A 131 2.82 -16.72 13.60
CA ALA A 131 2.27 -16.08 14.79
C ALA A 131 3.36 -15.62 15.78
N ARG A 132 4.44 -16.39 15.91
CA ARG A 132 5.62 -15.98 16.69
C ARG A 132 6.34 -14.80 16.05
N ALA A 133 6.60 -14.86 14.73
CA ALA A 133 7.26 -13.77 14.00
C ALA A 133 6.44 -12.48 13.99
N TRP A 134 5.11 -12.57 13.94
CA TRP A 134 4.22 -11.41 14.02
C TRP A 134 4.27 -10.71 15.38
N ARG A 135 4.42 -11.47 16.46
CA ARG A 135 4.51 -10.94 17.83
C ARG A 135 5.92 -10.52 18.26
N ASP A 136 6.95 -10.90 17.52
CA ASP A 136 8.33 -10.57 17.86
C ASP A 136 8.54 -9.04 17.79
N PRO A 137 8.90 -8.36 18.90
CA PRO A 137 9.10 -6.91 18.89
C PRO A 137 10.27 -6.45 18.03
N LYS A 138 11.16 -7.35 17.64
CA LYS A 138 12.30 -7.09 16.75
C LYS A 138 12.08 -7.61 15.33
N GLY A 139 10.91 -8.18 15.07
CA GLY A 139 10.57 -8.77 13.77
C GLY A 139 9.97 -7.73 12.82
N SER A 140 10.23 -7.87 11.54
CA SER A 140 9.52 -7.11 10.51
C SER A 140 8.07 -7.56 10.40
N ARG A 141 7.17 -6.64 10.14
CA ARG A 141 5.73 -6.86 10.18
C ARG A 141 5.02 -6.33 8.95
N GLY A 142 3.96 -5.55 9.14
CA GLY A 142 3.16 -5.03 8.04
C GLY A 142 3.80 -3.79 7.43
N GLU A 143 4.11 -3.86 6.13
CA GLU A 143 4.71 -2.78 5.36
C GLU A 143 3.75 -2.21 4.33
N GLY A 144 2.84 -2.99 3.80
CA GLY A 144 1.89 -2.58 2.77
C GLY A 144 0.46 -2.97 3.11
N ALA A 145 -0.53 -2.19 2.66
CA ALA A 145 -1.92 -2.46 2.96
C ALA A 145 -2.88 -2.11 1.82
N VAL A 146 -3.96 -2.88 1.68
CA VAL A 146 -5.08 -2.63 0.76
C VAL A 146 -6.40 -2.86 1.47
N LEU A 147 -7.33 -1.90 1.35
CA LEU A 147 -8.68 -2.03 1.87
C LEU A 147 -9.51 -2.99 1.03
N LEU A 148 -10.16 -3.94 1.71
CA LEU A 148 -11.07 -4.88 1.09
C LEU A 148 -12.53 -4.56 1.50
N PRO A 149 -13.52 -4.96 0.68
CA PRO A 149 -14.93 -4.84 1.03
C PRO A 149 -15.26 -5.55 2.35
N GLY A 150 -16.34 -5.13 3.01
CA GLY A 150 -16.81 -5.75 4.24
C GLY A 150 -15.97 -5.46 5.48
N GLY A 151 -15.09 -4.47 5.41
CA GLY A 151 -14.25 -4.08 6.54
C GLY A 151 -13.02 -4.95 6.73
N HIS A 152 -12.56 -5.64 5.69
CA HIS A 152 -11.34 -6.44 5.72
C HIS A 152 -10.14 -5.62 5.23
N LEU A 153 -8.94 -6.05 5.62
CA LEU A 153 -7.67 -5.44 5.29
C LEU A 153 -6.69 -6.52 4.81
N LEU A 154 -6.10 -6.34 3.63
CA LEU A 154 -4.98 -7.15 3.18
C LEU A 154 -3.68 -6.44 3.57
N VAL A 155 -2.77 -7.15 4.20
CA VAL A 155 -1.47 -6.62 4.67
C VAL A 155 -0.34 -7.46 4.10
N ALA A 156 0.70 -6.81 3.59
CA ALA A 156 1.98 -7.44 3.28
C ALA A 156 2.84 -7.49 4.54
N LYS A 157 3.25 -8.68 4.95
CA LYS A 157 4.30 -8.87 5.95
C LYS A 157 5.65 -8.96 5.24
N GLU A 158 6.57 -8.09 5.59
CA GLU A 158 7.81 -7.84 4.87
C GLU A 158 8.64 -9.11 4.63
N LYS A 159 9.10 -9.77 5.69
CA LYS A 159 10.05 -10.92 5.58
C LYS A 159 10.00 -11.85 6.80
N LYS A 160 10.67 -13.00 6.70
CA LYS A 160 10.91 -14.00 7.76
C LYS A 160 9.65 -14.51 8.49
N PRO A 161 8.60 -14.97 7.80
CA PRO A 161 8.42 -15.11 6.38
C PRO A 161 7.77 -13.90 5.73
N ALA A 162 8.06 -13.64 4.43
CA ALA A 162 7.28 -12.74 3.60
C ALA A 162 5.96 -13.44 3.22
N VAL A 163 4.82 -12.83 3.54
CA VAL A 163 3.48 -13.38 3.28
C VAL A 163 2.46 -12.26 3.13
N LEU A 164 1.35 -12.55 2.47
CA LEU A 164 0.15 -11.70 2.50
C LEU A 164 -0.82 -12.25 3.54
N ILE A 165 -1.43 -11.34 4.31
CA ILE A 165 -2.37 -11.70 5.38
C ILE A 165 -3.64 -10.88 5.22
N GLU A 166 -4.79 -11.55 5.13
CA GLU A 166 -6.08 -10.89 5.26
C GLU A 166 -6.47 -10.82 6.73
N PHE A 167 -6.70 -9.61 7.21
CA PHE A 167 -7.23 -9.34 8.53
C PHE A 167 -8.70 -8.92 8.43
N GLY A 168 -9.49 -9.30 9.42
CA GLY A 168 -10.89 -8.88 9.52
C GLY A 168 -11.44 -9.09 10.93
N PRO A 169 -12.70 -8.67 11.16
CA PRO A 169 -13.38 -8.91 12.43
C PRO A 169 -13.35 -10.40 12.79
N PRO A 170 -13.23 -10.77 14.09
CA PRO A 170 -13.32 -12.16 14.51
C PRO A 170 -14.59 -12.83 13.98
N GLN A 171 -14.49 -14.11 13.62
CA GLN A 171 -15.59 -14.93 13.07
C GLN A 171 -16.04 -14.56 11.64
N SER A 172 -15.51 -13.51 11.01
CA SER A 172 -15.76 -13.28 9.60
C SER A 172 -15.02 -14.31 8.73
N ARG A 173 -15.53 -14.53 7.53
CA ARG A 173 -14.90 -15.43 6.54
C ARG A 173 -13.96 -14.63 5.68
N SER A 174 -12.80 -15.22 5.35
CA SER A 174 -11.88 -14.66 4.36
C SER A 174 -12.59 -14.43 3.03
N ARG A 175 -12.24 -13.35 2.37
CA ARG A 175 -12.76 -12.96 1.05
C ARG A 175 -11.79 -13.27 -0.07
N GLY A 176 -10.49 -13.26 0.25
CA GLY A 176 -9.48 -13.22 -0.79
C GLY A 176 -9.52 -11.91 -1.56
N LEU A 177 -8.82 -11.88 -2.68
CA LEU A 177 -8.79 -10.71 -3.57
C LEU A 177 -8.71 -11.18 -5.03
N VAL A 178 -9.83 -11.11 -5.72
CA VAL A 178 -9.88 -11.28 -7.18
C VAL A 178 -9.69 -9.93 -7.87
N ARG A 179 -9.37 -9.95 -9.14
CA ARG A 179 -9.25 -8.73 -9.96
C ARG A 179 -10.50 -7.85 -9.84
N GLY A 180 -10.31 -6.59 -9.45
CA GLY A 180 -11.40 -5.64 -9.19
C GLY A 180 -12.15 -5.86 -7.88
N GLY A 181 -11.70 -6.79 -7.04
CA GLY A 181 -12.34 -7.14 -5.77
C GLY A 181 -11.92 -6.29 -4.56
N ALA A 182 -10.98 -5.34 -4.73
CA ALA A 182 -10.64 -4.37 -3.69
C ALA A 182 -11.80 -3.41 -3.41
N LEU A 183 -11.67 -2.60 -2.35
CA LEU A 183 -12.66 -1.57 -2.05
C LEU A 183 -12.76 -0.59 -3.22
N ALA A 184 -13.93 -0.52 -3.84
CA ALA A 184 -14.13 0.31 -5.01
C ALA A 184 -14.05 1.81 -4.70
N ASP A 185 -13.64 2.60 -5.69
CA ASP A 185 -13.66 4.06 -5.65
C ASP A 185 -15.04 4.59 -5.22
N GLY A 186 -15.05 5.64 -4.40
CA GLY A 186 -16.27 6.24 -3.87
C GLY A 186 -16.98 5.44 -2.76
N LYS A 187 -16.48 4.26 -2.40
CA LYS A 187 -17.06 3.45 -1.32
C LYS A 187 -16.41 3.74 0.02
N ARG A 188 -17.25 3.76 1.04
CA ARG A 188 -16.80 3.84 2.44
C ARG A 188 -16.33 2.47 2.91
N TRP A 189 -15.18 2.42 3.58
CA TRP A 189 -14.77 1.23 4.31
C TRP A 189 -15.63 1.09 5.58
N PRO A 190 -16.38 -0.02 5.77
CA PRO A 190 -17.47 -0.07 6.73
C PRO A 190 -17.00 -0.34 8.18
N ILE A 191 -16.09 0.48 8.69
CA ILE A 191 -15.63 0.44 10.08
C ILE A 191 -16.33 1.52 10.89
N ARG A 192 -16.82 1.15 12.06
CA ARG A 192 -17.45 2.05 13.04
C ARG A 192 -16.38 2.79 13.84
N LYS A 193 -16.78 3.90 14.48
CA LYS A 193 -15.92 4.63 15.43
C LYS A 193 -15.58 3.74 16.62
N GLY A 194 -14.32 3.75 17.07
CA GLY A 194 -13.87 3.09 18.27
C GLY A 194 -12.68 2.13 18.04
N ARG A 195 -12.42 1.30 19.07
CA ARG A 195 -11.36 0.30 19.05
C ARG A 195 -11.86 -1.03 18.53
N HIS A 196 -11.07 -1.65 17.67
CA HIS A 196 -11.37 -2.94 17.05
C HIS A 196 -10.20 -3.91 17.23
N ARG A 197 -10.50 -5.18 17.20
CA ARG A 197 -9.53 -6.26 17.11
C ARG A 197 -9.79 -7.02 15.82
N PHE A 198 -8.83 -7.07 14.93
CA PHE A 198 -8.87 -7.88 13.74
C PHE A 198 -7.97 -9.10 13.90
N VAL A 199 -8.41 -10.23 13.38
CA VAL A 199 -7.65 -11.48 13.38
C VAL A 199 -7.26 -11.85 11.96
N ALA A 200 -6.14 -12.57 11.82
CA ALA A 200 -5.75 -13.15 10.54
C ALA A 200 -6.78 -14.20 10.10
N LEU A 201 -7.43 -13.98 8.97
CA LEU A 201 -8.47 -14.84 8.40
C LEU A 201 -7.92 -15.76 7.31
N ALA A 202 -6.92 -15.29 6.57
CA ALA A 202 -6.26 -16.05 5.52
C ALA A 202 -4.80 -15.59 5.35
N ILE A 203 -3.97 -16.52 4.89
CA ILE A 203 -2.55 -16.28 4.65
C ILE A 203 -2.19 -16.85 3.29
N TRP A 204 -1.51 -16.05 2.45
CA TRP A 204 -0.94 -16.51 1.18
C TRP A 204 0.57 -16.44 1.24
N ARG A 205 1.20 -17.55 0.87
CA ARG A 205 2.65 -17.64 0.76
C ARG A 205 3.06 -17.41 -0.69
N PRO A 206 4.18 -16.75 -0.95
CA PRO A 206 4.67 -16.61 -2.31
C PRO A 206 4.92 -17.98 -2.95
N ASP A 207 4.61 -18.10 -4.24
CA ASP A 207 5.08 -19.23 -5.03
C ASP A 207 6.61 -19.19 -5.18
N LYS A 208 7.21 -20.24 -5.75
CA LYS A 208 8.65 -20.33 -5.92
C LYS A 208 9.24 -19.22 -6.80
N ILE A 209 8.46 -18.72 -7.77
CA ILE A 209 8.92 -17.67 -8.70
C ILE A 209 8.87 -16.32 -8.00
N LEU A 210 7.76 -16.00 -7.34
CA LEU A 210 7.61 -14.77 -6.58
C LEU A 210 8.65 -14.68 -5.46
N ALA A 211 8.85 -15.75 -4.69
CA ALA A 211 9.87 -15.81 -3.63
C ALA A 211 11.30 -15.66 -4.14
N LYS A 212 11.56 -15.98 -5.41
CA LYS A 212 12.87 -15.82 -6.04
C LYS A 212 13.12 -14.38 -6.49
N ILE A 213 12.09 -13.69 -6.95
CA ILE A 213 12.21 -12.34 -7.54
C ILE A 213 11.92 -11.22 -6.56
N CYS A 214 11.17 -11.49 -5.47
CA CYS A 214 10.89 -10.55 -4.40
C CYS A 214 11.44 -11.11 -3.10
N ALA A 215 12.55 -10.56 -2.62
CA ALA A 215 13.21 -11.01 -1.39
C ALA A 215 12.45 -10.58 -0.13
N ASP A 216 11.64 -9.53 -0.27
CA ASP A 216 10.78 -8.94 0.75
C ASP A 216 9.49 -8.39 0.13
N PHE A 217 8.58 -7.88 0.97
CA PHE A 217 7.32 -7.26 0.57
C PHE A 217 7.22 -5.88 1.24
N SER A 218 7.47 -4.81 0.49
CA SER A 218 7.56 -3.46 1.04
C SER A 218 6.24 -2.68 0.94
N ASP A 219 5.46 -2.84 -0.13
CA ASP A 219 4.13 -2.20 -0.22
C ASP A 219 3.18 -2.96 -1.15
N LEU A 220 1.90 -2.62 -1.07
CA LEU A 220 0.81 -3.15 -1.88
C LEU A 220 -0.02 -2.02 -2.51
N ALA A 221 -0.38 -2.17 -3.77
CA ALA A 221 -1.33 -1.28 -4.41
C ALA A 221 -2.26 -2.02 -5.38
N ILE A 222 -3.43 -1.45 -5.60
CA ILE A 222 -4.33 -1.89 -6.68
C ILE A 222 -4.05 -1.05 -7.93
N GLY A 223 -3.68 -1.71 -9.00
CA GLY A 223 -3.51 -1.05 -10.28
C GLY A 223 -4.85 -0.64 -10.91
N PRO A 224 -4.85 0.28 -11.90
CA PRO A 224 -6.07 0.70 -12.59
C PRO A 224 -6.72 -0.42 -13.42
N ASP A 225 -6.05 -1.55 -13.59
CA ASP A 225 -6.58 -2.78 -14.16
C ASP A 225 -7.31 -3.66 -13.12
N GLY A 226 -7.35 -3.23 -11.86
CA GLY A 226 -7.96 -3.94 -10.75
C GLY A 226 -7.14 -5.10 -10.18
N CYS A 227 -5.89 -5.29 -10.65
CA CYS A 227 -5.00 -6.32 -10.11
C CYS A 227 -4.22 -5.83 -8.90
N LEU A 228 -3.78 -6.77 -8.07
CA LEU A 228 -2.87 -6.51 -6.96
C LEU A 228 -1.43 -6.42 -7.45
N TYR A 229 -0.73 -5.40 -7.00
CA TYR A 229 0.70 -5.19 -7.21
C TYR A 229 1.43 -5.19 -5.88
N LEU A 230 2.62 -5.74 -5.90
CA LEU A 230 3.54 -5.85 -4.78
C LEU A 230 4.86 -5.15 -5.13
N LEU A 231 5.36 -4.36 -4.22
CA LEU A 231 6.68 -3.74 -4.26
C LEU A 231 7.67 -4.56 -3.42
N SER A 232 8.89 -4.74 -3.90
CA SER A 232 10.01 -5.29 -3.15
C SER A 232 11.17 -4.30 -3.18
N ASP A 233 11.62 -3.86 -2.01
CA ASP A 233 12.79 -2.99 -1.84
C ASP A 233 14.07 -3.74 -2.17
N GLN A 234 14.35 -4.84 -1.48
CA GLN A 234 15.61 -5.58 -1.59
C GLN A 234 15.85 -6.11 -2.98
N SER A 235 14.80 -6.35 -3.76
CA SER A 235 14.90 -6.82 -5.13
C SER A 235 14.69 -5.72 -6.17
N ALA A 236 14.40 -4.48 -5.76
CA ALA A 236 14.04 -3.36 -6.62
C ALA A 236 13.06 -3.81 -7.72
N THR A 237 11.95 -4.43 -7.32
CA THR A 237 11.03 -5.11 -8.25
C THR A 237 9.58 -4.74 -7.95
N LEU A 238 8.83 -4.46 -9.01
CA LEU A 238 7.37 -4.39 -9.00
C LEU A 238 6.82 -5.70 -9.55
N ALA A 239 5.98 -6.39 -8.78
CA ALA A 239 5.34 -7.63 -9.17
C ALA A 239 3.81 -7.45 -9.26
N GLN A 240 3.19 -8.00 -10.31
CA GLN A 240 1.74 -8.17 -10.41
C GLN A 240 1.39 -9.58 -9.99
N LEU A 241 0.41 -9.73 -9.12
CA LEU A 241 -0.01 -11.01 -8.59
C LEU A 241 -1.26 -11.54 -9.30
N ASP A 242 -1.42 -12.84 -9.29
CA ASP A 242 -2.69 -13.49 -9.61
C ASP A 242 -3.72 -13.29 -8.50
N ASP A 243 -4.96 -13.67 -8.77
CA ASP A 243 -6.04 -13.62 -7.79
C ASP A 243 -5.69 -14.42 -6.54
N LEU A 244 -6.01 -13.87 -5.37
CA LEU A 244 -5.84 -14.52 -4.07
C LEU A 244 -7.15 -15.21 -3.69
N PRO A 245 -7.22 -16.55 -3.68
CA PRO A 245 -8.46 -17.25 -3.36
C PRO A 245 -8.85 -17.05 -1.88
N ALA A 246 -10.14 -17.05 -1.58
CA ALA A 246 -10.62 -17.04 -0.20
C ALA A 246 -10.06 -18.25 0.58
N GLY A 247 -9.77 -18.05 1.87
CA GLY A 247 -9.24 -19.10 2.74
C GLY A 247 -7.71 -19.22 2.74
N GLY A 248 -6.99 -18.44 1.93
CA GLY A 248 -5.53 -18.49 1.89
C GLY A 248 -4.97 -19.40 0.82
N GLY A 249 -3.64 -19.58 0.81
CA GLY A 249 -2.97 -20.46 -0.15
C GLY A 249 -1.66 -19.91 -0.70
N ILE A 250 -1.56 -19.83 -2.00
CA ILE A 250 -0.37 -19.37 -2.72
C ILE A 250 -0.64 -18.02 -3.37
N ALA A 251 0.23 -17.06 -3.16
CA ALA A 251 0.32 -15.83 -3.93
C ALA A 251 1.22 -16.11 -5.14
N ALA A 252 0.63 -16.22 -6.32
CA ALA A 252 1.35 -16.54 -7.54
C ALA A 252 1.71 -15.29 -8.33
N LEU A 253 2.90 -15.30 -8.94
CA LEU A 253 3.34 -14.25 -9.82
C LEU A 253 2.59 -14.28 -11.16
N ARG A 254 2.06 -13.13 -11.59
CA ARG A 254 1.53 -12.93 -12.93
C ARG A 254 2.53 -12.29 -13.87
N ASP A 255 3.15 -11.19 -13.42
CA ASP A 255 4.13 -10.41 -14.20
C ASP A 255 5.10 -9.68 -13.24
N ALA A 256 6.28 -9.27 -13.72
CA ALA A 256 7.22 -8.51 -12.91
C ALA A 256 8.09 -7.57 -13.74
N TRP A 257 8.47 -6.46 -13.14
CA TRP A 257 9.30 -5.41 -13.75
C TRP A 257 10.41 -5.00 -12.76
N PRO A 258 11.68 -5.05 -13.17
CA PRO A 258 12.73 -4.38 -12.44
C PRO A 258 12.48 -2.86 -12.42
N LEU A 259 12.78 -2.21 -11.32
CA LEU A 259 12.65 -0.76 -11.18
C LEU A 259 13.84 0.03 -11.71
N GLY A 260 14.96 -0.66 -11.98
CA GLY A 260 16.22 -0.02 -12.33
C GLY A 260 16.89 0.61 -11.10
N ASP A 261 17.89 1.46 -11.35
CA ASP A 261 18.62 2.15 -10.29
C ASP A 261 17.79 3.33 -9.77
N LEU A 262 17.32 3.22 -8.54
CA LEU A 262 16.62 4.27 -7.80
C LEU A 262 17.57 4.86 -6.73
N ASP A 263 17.46 6.17 -6.51
CA ASP A 263 18.27 6.89 -5.51
C ASP A 263 17.59 6.83 -4.12
N GLY A 264 17.37 5.63 -3.61
CA GLY A 264 16.70 5.35 -2.34
C GLY A 264 16.00 4.00 -2.37
N LYS A 265 15.52 3.56 -1.22
CA LYS A 265 14.76 2.31 -1.11
C LYS A 265 13.32 2.51 -1.54
N PRO A 266 12.78 1.68 -2.44
CA PRO A 266 11.39 1.76 -2.87
C PRO A 266 10.46 1.16 -1.79
N GLU A 267 9.78 2.00 -1.02
CA GLU A 267 8.93 1.56 0.10
C GLU A 267 7.44 1.91 -0.07
N GLY A 268 7.08 2.88 -0.89
CA GLY A 268 5.68 3.22 -1.16
C GLY A 268 5.26 2.96 -2.60
N LEU A 269 4.04 2.49 -2.84
CA LEU A 269 3.50 2.17 -4.17
C LEU A 269 2.11 2.75 -4.40
N ALA A 270 1.95 3.48 -5.49
CA ALA A 270 0.66 3.91 -6.00
C ALA A 270 0.61 3.85 -7.53
N PHE A 271 -0.55 4.09 -8.11
CA PHE A 271 -0.71 4.15 -9.56
C PHE A 271 -1.46 5.40 -9.99
N THR A 272 -1.10 5.95 -11.15
CA THR A 272 -1.95 6.89 -11.88
C THR A 272 -3.08 6.14 -12.56
N ALA A 273 -4.14 6.86 -12.93
CA ALA A 273 -5.24 6.28 -13.71
C ALA A 273 -4.79 5.77 -15.11
N GLN A 274 -3.64 6.23 -15.60
CA GLN A 274 -3.04 5.82 -16.86
C GLN A 274 -2.14 4.58 -16.74
N GLY A 275 -1.97 4.03 -15.54
CA GLY A 275 -1.17 2.83 -15.29
C GLY A 275 0.32 3.09 -15.06
N HIS A 276 0.72 4.33 -14.84
CA HIS A 276 2.07 4.65 -14.40
C HIS A 276 2.23 4.31 -12.93
N ALA A 277 3.28 3.59 -12.58
CA ALA A 277 3.61 3.34 -11.18
C ALA A 277 4.24 4.60 -10.57
N ILE A 278 3.86 4.89 -9.34
CA ILE A 278 4.43 5.94 -8.50
C ILE A 278 5.07 5.24 -7.33
N VAL A 279 6.36 5.47 -7.11
CA VAL A 279 7.13 4.82 -6.05
C VAL A 279 7.64 5.87 -5.09
N GLY A 280 7.30 5.71 -3.81
CA GLY A 280 7.89 6.46 -2.70
C GLY A 280 9.26 5.89 -2.35
N LEU A 281 10.22 6.76 -2.07
CA LEU A 281 11.57 6.36 -1.71
C LEU A 281 11.86 6.74 -0.25
N ASP A 282 12.29 5.77 0.54
CA ASP A 282 12.92 6.04 1.82
C ASP A 282 14.26 6.74 1.54
N THR A 283 14.27 8.04 1.78
CA THR A 283 15.45 8.88 1.72
C THR A 283 15.45 9.87 2.88
N ARG A 284 16.62 10.15 3.43
CA ARG A 284 16.77 11.15 4.52
C ARG A 284 16.43 12.58 4.09
N LYS A 285 16.25 12.82 2.80
CA LYS A 285 15.99 14.15 2.22
C LYS A 285 14.54 14.21 1.73
N ALA A 286 13.82 15.27 2.07
CA ALA A 286 12.48 15.57 1.54
C ALA A 286 12.58 16.13 0.10
N ARG A 287 13.37 15.50 -0.75
CA ARG A 287 13.61 15.89 -2.14
C ARG A 287 13.86 14.66 -3.00
N ARG A 288 13.30 14.65 -4.22
CA ARG A 288 13.45 13.57 -5.20
C ARG A 288 13.10 12.20 -4.62
N ASN A 289 12.16 12.21 -3.67
CA ASN A 289 11.75 11.05 -2.86
C ASN A 289 10.45 10.42 -3.35
N LEU A 290 9.98 10.82 -4.54
CA LEU A 290 8.91 10.17 -5.27
C LEU A 290 9.32 10.02 -6.74
N VAL A 291 9.09 8.85 -7.30
CA VAL A 291 9.45 8.52 -8.68
C VAL A 291 8.22 8.14 -9.47
N LEU A 292 7.95 8.87 -10.56
CA LEU A 292 6.99 8.44 -11.56
C LEU A 292 7.70 7.55 -12.58
N LEU A 293 7.24 6.31 -12.69
CA LEU A 293 7.79 5.33 -13.62
C LEU A 293 6.94 5.22 -14.90
N GLY A 294 7.45 4.57 -15.89
CA GLY A 294 6.70 4.19 -17.08
C GLY A 294 5.48 3.31 -16.76
N PRO A 295 4.57 3.09 -17.71
CA PRO A 295 3.39 2.30 -17.47
C PRO A 295 3.77 0.84 -17.20
N ALA A 296 3.42 0.35 -16.01
CA ALA A 296 3.47 -1.06 -15.64
C ALA A 296 2.18 -1.79 -16.10
N VAL A 297 1.09 -1.05 -16.19
CA VAL A 297 -0.24 -1.57 -16.50
C VAL A 297 -0.64 -1.19 -17.92
N ALA A 298 -1.21 -2.14 -18.66
CA ALA A 298 -1.86 -1.81 -19.93
C ALA A 298 -3.05 -0.87 -19.66
N ARG A 299 -3.15 0.21 -20.44
CA ARG A 299 -4.23 1.19 -20.28
C ARG A 299 -5.59 0.49 -20.27
N PRO A 300 -6.48 0.82 -19.33
CA PRO A 300 -7.88 0.40 -19.44
C PRO A 300 -8.47 0.91 -20.77
N ARG A 301 -9.21 0.08 -21.47
CA ARG A 301 -9.90 0.50 -22.69
C ARG A 301 -10.86 1.65 -22.33
N GLY A 302 -10.76 2.78 -23.03
CA GLY A 302 -11.64 3.94 -22.85
C GLY A 302 -11.03 5.15 -22.14
N VAL A 303 -9.82 5.08 -21.59
CA VAL A 303 -9.10 6.27 -21.09
C VAL A 303 -8.43 6.97 -22.27
N LYS A 304 -8.94 8.17 -22.63
CA LYS A 304 -8.32 9.00 -23.70
C LYS A 304 -6.91 9.43 -23.29
N ASP A 305 -6.02 9.49 -24.30
CA ASP A 305 -4.69 10.07 -24.15
C ASP A 305 -4.84 11.54 -23.78
N VAL A 306 -4.46 11.88 -22.58
CA VAL A 306 -4.15 13.27 -22.22
C VAL A 306 -2.63 13.34 -22.36
N GLY A 307 -2.16 13.92 -23.47
CA GLY A 307 -0.74 14.05 -23.77
C GLY A 307 0.02 14.60 -22.56
N TYR A 308 1.19 14.04 -22.29
CA TYR A 308 2.16 14.51 -21.31
C TYR A 308 3.19 15.38 -22.01
#